data_6e2a9a50b62b97ea4367bb7e643974c3
#
_entry.id   6e2a9a50b62b97ea4367bb7e643974c3
#
_cell.length_a   1.000
_cell.length_b   1.000
_cell.length_c   1.000
_cell.angle_alpha   90.00
_cell.angle_beta   90.00
_cell.angle_gamma   90.00
#
_symmetry.space_group_name_H-M   'P 1'
#
loop_
_entity.id
_entity.type
_entity.pdbx_description
1 polymer ?
#
loop_
_entity_poly.entity_id
_entity_poly.type
_entity_poly.pdbx_seq_one_letter_code
_entity_poly.pdbx_strand_id
1 'polypeptide(L)'
;MRMRKKKNLVTRMERCGNFLIQEPYSMVGKWRQLMPDAREVRLELGCGKGRFTAGTASQERDVLFIAVEMVPDAMVVAMERCVRAGLTNVYFVDANADQLPYFFAPGEIDRIYLNFSDPWPSNRHAKRRLTHGNFLKLYRQVLKMGGQIHFKTDNQPLFEFSVEEIPRFGFTLSEVTRNLHEHGPVGVMTDYEAKFYEQGLPINRLVATQVAWEESFPSTIKEVRERWLDTFAADVSEEDLGKHVLAGGNYLWHIFSWKLVPCLEGDAARKALAELPDSKCYRFYKEYPPQDQPRIKELSMAEALELAGRSADTYTPFDGADWYLVDKDFTWTYVHPHEADLGPYFCRPETK
;
A
#
# COMPACT_ATOMS: atom_id res chain seq x y z
N MET A 1 14.29 -17.23 2.20
CA MET A 1 14.83 -18.61 2.05
C MET A 1 14.38 -19.19 0.71
N ARG A 2 15.28 -19.49 -0.22
CA ARG A 2 14.90 -20.01 -1.56
C ARG A 2 14.35 -21.42 -1.42
N MET A 3 13.07 -21.62 -1.75
CA MET A 3 12.45 -22.96 -1.75
C MET A 3 13.12 -23.88 -2.77
N ARG A 4 13.30 -25.15 -2.40
CA ARG A 4 13.75 -26.18 -3.36
C ARG A 4 12.58 -26.52 -4.29
N LYS A 5 12.84 -26.56 -5.61
CA LYS A 5 11.86 -26.99 -6.61
C LYS A 5 11.31 -28.37 -6.26
N LYS A 6 9.99 -28.49 -6.31
CA LYS A 6 9.31 -29.77 -6.07
C LYS A 6 9.32 -30.64 -7.31
N LYS A 7 9.60 -31.94 -7.12
CA LYS A 7 9.47 -32.91 -8.22
C LYS A 7 7.98 -33.04 -8.60
N ASN A 8 7.72 -33.18 -9.89
CA ASN A 8 6.37 -33.38 -10.44
C ASN A 8 5.37 -32.30 -10.02
N LEU A 9 5.82 -31.02 -9.96
CA LEU A 9 5.00 -29.90 -9.48
C LEU A 9 3.67 -29.81 -10.23
N VAL A 10 3.69 -29.84 -11.58
CA VAL A 10 2.49 -29.72 -12.44
C VAL A 10 1.48 -30.81 -12.10
N THR A 11 1.89 -32.08 -12.14
CA THR A 11 1.00 -33.22 -11.84
C THR A 11 0.44 -33.17 -10.39
N ARG A 12 1.21 -32.63 -9.45
CA ARG A 12 0.73 -32.46 -8.06
C ARG A 12 -0.29 -31.33 -7.97
N MET A 13 -0.06 -30.22 -8.68
CA MET A 13 -1.02 -29.11 -8.78
C MET A 13 -2.34 -29.56 -9.42
N GLU A 14 -2.26 -30.33 -10.53
CA GLU A 14 -3.44 -30.90 -11.20
C GLU A 14 -4.30 -31.78 -10.28
N ARG A 15 -3.67 -32.62 -9.44
CA ARG A 15 -4.38 -33.45 -8.45
C ARG A 15 -5.12 -32.65 -7.39
N CYS A 16 -4.70 -31.43 -7.16
CA CYS A 16 -5.30 -30.49 -6.20
C CYS A 16 -6.11 -29.40 -6.91
N GLY A 17 -6.41 -29.54 -8.23
CA GLY A 17 -6.97 -28.49 -9.07
C GLY A 17 -8.28 -27.91 -8.56
N ASN A 18 -9.10 -28.68 -7.83
CA ASN A 18 -10.34 -28.19 -7.21
C ASN A 18 -10.14 -27.06 -6.18
N PHE A 19 -8.93 -26.90 -5.65
CA PHE A 19 -8.58 -25.86 -4.70
C PHE A 19 -8.01 -24.59 -5.37
N LEU A 20 -7.52 -24.69 -6.62
CA LEU A 20 -6.89 -23.58 -7.33
C LEU A 20 -7.90 -22.81 -8.18
N ILE A 21 -8.05 -21.53 -7.91
CA ILE A 21 -8.81 -20.61 -8.76
C ILE A 21 -7.91 -20.18 -9.91
N GLN A 22 -8.23 -20.64 -11.12
CA GLN A 22 -7.46 -20.37 -12.35
C GLN A 22 -7.65 -18.93 -12.83
N GLU A 23 -8.87 -18.39 -12.71
CA GLU A 23 -9.28 -17.09 -13.22
C GLU A 23 -9.75 -16.18 -12.06
N PRO A 24 -8.85 -15.72 -11.16
CA PRO A 24 -9.25 -14.95 -9.98
C PRO A 24 -9.94 -13.62 -10.34
N TYR A 25 -9.59 -13.02 -11.48
CA TYR A 25 -10.20 -11.76 -11.94
C TYR A 25 -11.70 -11.93 -12.26
N SER A 26 -12.14 -13.14 -12.61
CA SER A 26 -13.55 -13.43 -12.84
C SER A 26 -14.36 -13.57 -11.55
N MET A 27 -13.68 -13.64 -10.41
CA MET A 27 -14.27 -13.87 -9.09
C MET A 27 -14.69 -12.61 -8.34
N VAL A 28 -14.41 -11.43 -8.87
CA VAL A 28 -14.78 -10.13 -8.23
C VAL A 28 -16.26 -10.13 -7.86
N GLY A 29 -16.56 -9.97 -6.57
CA GLY A 29 -17.92 -9.98 -6.02
C GLY A 29 -18.61 -11.34 -5.98
N LYS A 30 -17.89 -12.44 -6.28
CA LYS A 30 -18.48 -13.79 -6.40
C LYS A 30 -17.89 -14.82 -5.43
N TRP A 31 -16.92 -14.45 -4.62
CA TRP A 31 -16.25 -15.41 -3.71
C TRP A 31 -17.23 -16.16 -2.82
N ARG A 32 -18.25 -15.48 -2.29
CA ARG A 32 -19.29 -16.12 -1.48
C ARG A 32 -20.11 -17.18 -2.22
N GLN A 33 -20.11 -17.18 -3.56
CA GLN A 33 -20.80 -18.21 -4.33
C GLN A 33 -20.15 -19.59 -4.20
N LEU A 34 -18.84 -19.64 -3.85
CA LEU A 34 -18.14 -20.90 -3.55
C LEU A 34 -18.65 -21.56 -2.25
N MET A 35 -19.18 -20.75 -1.33
CA MET A 35 -19.75 -21.21 -0.07
C MET A 35 -20.81 -20.16 0.38
N PRO A 36 -22.06 -20.24 -0.14
CA PRO A 36 -23.11 -19.23 0.11
C PRO A 36 -23.42 -18.98 1.59
N ASP A 37 -23.37 -20.02 2.40
CA ASP A 37 -23.66 -19.98 3.84
C ASP A 37 -22.42 -19.62 4.70
N ALA A 38 -21.31 -19.22 4.08
CA ALA A 38 -20.12 -18.84 4.82
C ALA A 38 -20.42 -17.66 5.76
N ARG A 39 -20.10 -17.83 7.04
CA ARG A 39 -20.20 -16.78 8.04
C ARG A 39 -19.27 -15.61 7.75
N GLU A 40 -18.04 -15.92 7.31
CA GLU A 40 -16.98 -14.96 6.94
C GLU A 40 -16.22 -15.43 5.71
N VAL A 41 -15.66 -14.47 4.97
CA VAL A 41 -14.63 -14.72 3.94
C VAL A 41 -13.32 -14.20 4.51
N ARG A 42 -12.34 -15.08 4.66
CA ARG A 42 -11.04 -14.74 5.20
C ARG A 42 -9.92 -14.96 4.19
N LEU A 43 -8.94 -14.08 4.21
CA LEU A 43 -7.81 -14.07 3.29
C LEU A 43 -6.51 -14.28 4.07
N GLU A 44 -5.65 -15.20 3.63
CA GLU A 44 -4.27 -15.29 4.10
C GLU A 44 -3.31 -14.90 2.98
N LEU A 45 -2.43 -13.92 3.23
CA LEU A 45 -1.40 -13.47 2.29
C LEU A 45 -0.07 -14.14 2.61
N GLY A 46 0.48 -14.89 1.63
CA GLY A 46 1.70 -15.65 1.81
C GLY A 46 1.49 -16.91 2.66
N CYS A 47 0.50 -17.74 2.30
CA CYS A 47 0.16 -18.94 3.11
C CYS A 47 1.28 -19.98 3.19
N GLY A 48 2.31 -19.87 2.37
CA GLY A 48 3.44 -20.79 2.35
C GLY A 48 3.01 -22.24 2.16
N LYS A 49 3.36 -23.12 3.13
CA LYS A 49 3.00 -24.55 3.10
C LYS A 49 1.64 -24.87 3.72
N GLY A 50 0.87 -23.85 4.09
CA GLY A 50 -0.55 -23.92 4.47
C GLY A 50 -0.87 -24.62 5.79
N ARG A 51 0.07 -24.70 6.75
CA ARG A 51 -0.26 -25.27 8.07
C ARG A 51 -1.32 -24.43 8.79
N PHE A 52 -1.15 -23.12 8.77
CA PHE A 52 -2.12 -22.19 9.36
C PHE A 52 -3.45 -22.25 8.61
N THR A 53 -3.42 -22.11 7.27
CA THR A 53 -4.61 -22.16 6.42
C THR A 53 -5.42 -23.44 6.67
N ALA A 54 -4.80 -24.62 6.50
CA ALA A 54 -5.49 -25.90 6.65
C ALA A 54 -5.96 -26.14 8.08
N GLY A 55 -5.14 -25.78 9.08
CA GLY A 55 -5.50 -25.93 10.48
C GLY A 55 -6.68 -25.05 10.91
N THR A 56 -6.68 -23.78 10.54
CA THR A 56 -7.75 -22.84 10.85
C THR A 56 -9.03 -23.22 10.12
N ALA A 57 -8.95 -23.56 8.83
CA ALA A 57 -10.10 -23.99 8.05
C ALA A 57 -10.72 -25.32 8.55
N SER A 58 -9.90 -26.20 9.13
CA SER A 58 -10.41 -27.43 9.78
C SER A 58 -11.21 -27.15 11.03
N GLN A 59 -10.84 -26.13 11.80
CA GLN A 59 -11.53 -25.73 13.03
C GLN A 59 -12.77 -24.90 12.75
N GLU A 60 -12.79 -24.10 11.66
CA GLU A 60 -13.85 -23.17 11.31
C GLU A 60 -14.45 -23.53 9.94
N ARG A 61 -15.24 -24.61 9.90
CA ARG A 61 -15.83 -25.15 8.67
C ARG A 61 -16.91 -24.28 8.05
N ASP A 62 -17.44 -23.31 8.81
CA ASP A 62 -18.44 -22.32 8.40
C ASP A 62 -17.80 -21.03 7.86
N VAL A 63 -16.48 -21.00 7.66
CA VAL A 63 -15.71 -19.88 7.12
C VAL A 63 -15.09 -20.26 5.77
N LEU A 64 -15.22 -19.38 4.79
CA LEU A 64 -14.53 -19.51 3.51
C LEU A 64 -13.14 -18.90 3.63
N PHE A 65 -12.11 -19.69 3.34
CA PHE A 65 -10.72 -19.26 3.32
C PHE A 65 -10.20 -19.10 1.90
N ILE A 66 -9.58 -17.97 1.61
CA ILE A 66 -8.84 -17.70 0.39
C ILE A 66 -7.37 -17.55 0.78
N ALA A 67 -6.49 -18.34 0.17
CA ALA A 67 -5.05 -18.30 0.43
C ALA A 67 -4.30 -17.83 -0.81
N VAL A 68 -3.60 -16.70 -0.70
CA VAL A 68 -2.78 -16.15 -1.79
C VAL A 68 -1.32 -16.50 -1.55
N GLU A 69 -0.67 -17.07 -2.56
CA GLU A 69 0.74 -17.45 -2.52
C GLU A 69 1.35 -17.34 -3.92
N MET A 70 2.48 -16.67 -4.03
CA MET A 70 3.19 -16.47 -5.31
C MET A 70 4.29 -17.51 -5.59
N VAL A 71 4.47 -18.48 -4.69
CA VAL A 71 5.46 -19.55 -4.85
C VAL A 71 4.75 -20.90 -5.04
N PRO A 72 4.59 -21.39 -6.28
CA PRO A 72 3.84 -22.62 -6.57
C PRO A 72 4.36 -23.85 -5.83
N ASP A 73 5.68 -23.92 -5.58
CA ASP A 73 6.31 -25.00 -4.78
C ASP A 73 5.87 -25.03 -3.31
N ALA A 74 5.43 -23.88 -2.76
CA ALA A 74 4.85 -23.79 -1.42
C ALA A 74 3.36 -24.10 -1.48
N MET A 75 2.64 -23.46 -2.41
CA MET A 75 1.20 -23.59 -2.59
C MET A 75 0.77 -25.06 -2.78
N VAL A 76 1.48 -25.83 -3.61
CA VAL A 76 1.13 -27.25 -3.82
C VAL A 76 1.12 -28.04 -2.53
N VAL A 77 2.06 -27.75 -1.60
CA VAL A 77 2.10 -28.43 -0.30
C VAL A 77 0.91 -28.01 0.57
N ALA A 78 0.51 -26.74 0.49
CA ALA A 78 -0.67 -26.23 1.19
C ALA A 78 -1.96 -26.88 0.69
N MET A 79 -2.14 -26.96 -0.65
CA MET A 79 -3.26 -27.64 -1.27
C MET A 79 -3.34 -29.13 -0.89
N GLU A 80 -2.23 -29.85 -0.93
CA GLU A 80 -2.16 -31.26 -0.50
C GLU A 80 -2.52 -31.45 0.98
N ARG A 81 -2.23 -30.47 1.86
CA ARG A 81 -2.68 -30.50 3.25
C ARG A 81 -4.20 -30.40 3.33
N CYS A 82 -4.81 -29.51 2.52
CA CYS A 82 -6.25 -29.35 2.46
C CYS A 82 -6.95 -30.62 1.93
N VAL A 83 -6.38 -31.26 0.89
CA VAL A 83 -6.86 -32.56 0.38
C VAL A 83 -6.84 -33.61 1.49
N ARG A 84 -5.69 -33.79 2.18
CA ARG A 84 -5.57 -34.78 3.28
C ARG A 84 -6.52 -34.52 4.43
N ALA A 85 -6.84 -33.25 4.70
CA ALA A 85 -7.76 -32.86 5.76
C ALA A 85 -9.23 -32.89 5.32
N GLY A 86 -9.54 -33.25 4.08
CA GLY A 86 -10.89 -33.29 3.53
C GLY A 86 -11.61 -31.93 3.63
N LEU A 87 -10.87 -30.85 3.33
CA LEU A 87 -11.43 -29.50 3.36
C LEU A 87 -12.22 -29.19 2.08
N THR A 88 -13.27 -28.40 2.22
CA THR A 88 -14.09 -27.91 1.09
C THR A 88 -14.31 -26.40 1.16
N ASN A 89 -13.76 -25.75 2.18
CA ASN A 89 -13.93 -24.33 2.49
C ASN A 89 -12.64 -23.52 2.31
N VAL A 90 -11.72 -24.00 1.47
CA VAL A 90 -10.43 -23.33 1.18
C VAL A 90 -10.21 -23.25 -0.32
N TYR A 91 -9.75 -22.11 -0.81
CA TYR A 91 -9.31 -21.94 -2.20
C TYR A 91 -7.99 -21.18 -2.25
N PHE A 92 -7.20 -21.43 -3.30
CA PHE A 92 -5.88 -20.85 -3.50
C PHE A 92 -5.84 -19.97 -4.73
N VAL A 93 -5.05 -18.90 -4.68
CA VAL A 93 -4.81 -17.98 -5.78
C VAL A 93 -3.30 -17.79 -5.94
N ASP A 94 -2.80 -18.04 -7.16
CA ASP A 94 -1.42 -17.73 -7.55
C ASP A 94 -1.36 -16.25 -7.96
N ALA A 95 -1.04 -15.40 -7.01
CA ALA A 95 -1.00 -13.95 -7.23
C ALA A 95 -0.12 -13.23 -6.21
N ASN A 96 0.17 -11.96 -6.50
CA ASN A 96 0.81 -11.04 -5.56
C ASN A 96 -0.26 -10.24 -4.78
N ALA A 97 0.08 -9.81 -3.58
CA ALA A 97 -0.80 -9.01 -2.70
C ALA A 97 -1.15 -7.62 -3.26
N ASP A 98 -0.38 -7.07 -4.20
CA ASP A 98 -0.68 -5.80 -4.87
C ASP A 98 -1.86 -5.90 -5.86
N GLN A 99 -2.25 -7.12 -6.22
CA GLN A 99 -3.34 -7.39 -7.17
C GLN A 99 -4.72 -7.58 -6.50
N LEU A 100 -4.83 -7.48 -5.18
CA LEU A 100 -6.07 -7.73 -4.43
C LEU A 100 -7.31 -7.01 -4.99
N PRO A 101 -7.27 -5.71 -5.33
CA PRO A 101 -8.45 -5.01 -5.86
C PRO A 101 -8.89 -5.49 -7.24
N TYR A 102 -8.08 -6.26 -7.95
CA TYR A 102 -8.43 -6.80 -9.26
C TYR A 102 -9.24 -8.10 -9.18
N PHE A 103 -9.26 -8.77 -8.03
CA PHE A 103 -10.02 -10.02 -7.86
C PHE A 103 -10.91 -10.06 -6.62
N PHE A 104 -10.92 -9.00 -5.79
CA PHE A 104 -11.92 -8.82 -4.74
C PHE A 104 -12.71 -7.52 -4.96
N ALA A 105 -14.01 -7.59 -4.75
CA ALA A 105 -14.86 -6.40 -4.70
C ALA A 105 -14.65 -5.61 -3.40
N PRO A 106 -15.02 -4.33 -3.36
CA PRO A 106 -14.99 -3.54 -2.14
C PRO A 106 -15.79 -4.20 -1.01
N GLY A 107 -15.15 -4.36 0.15
CA GLY A 107 -15.79 -4.91 1.34
C GLY A 107 -16.08 -6.41 1.29
N GLU A 108 -15.51 -7.16 0.37
CA GLU A 108 -15.79 -8.59 0.20
C GLU A 108 -15.10 -9.48 1.24
N ILE A 109 -14.04 -8.99 1.89
CA ILE A 109 -13.22 -9.71 2.86
C ILE A 109 -13.57 -9.29 4.28
N ASP A 110 -13.77 -10.26 5.17
CA ASP A 110 -14.03 -10.04 6.60
C ASP A 110 -12.74 -9.93 7.41
N ARG A 111 -11.68 -10.69 7.02
CA ARG A 111 -10.42 -10.74 7.76
C ARG A 111 -9.23 -11.09 6.86
N ILE A 112 -8.11 -10.42 7.09
CA ILE A 112 -6.82 -10.70 6.44
C ILE A 112 -5.83 -11.21 7.48
N TYR A 113 -5.11 -12.27 7.15
CA TYR A 113 -3.99 -12.80 7.95
C TYR A 113 -2.67 -12.50 7.27
N LEU A 114 -1.75 -11.91 8.02
CA LEU A 114 -0.36 -11.65 7.64
C LEU A 114 0.54 -12.42 8.63
N ASN A 115 0.96 -13.61 8.24
CA ASN A 115 1.74 -14.48 9.10
C ASN A 115 3.19 -14.56 8.61
N PHE A 116 4.15 -13.98 9.37
CA PHE A 116 5.59 -14.08 9.12
C PHE A 116 6.02 -13.63 7.72
N SER A 117 5.43 -12.53 7.25
CA SER A 117 5.82 -11.90 6.00
C SER A 117 7.26 -11.37 6.03
N ASP A 118 7.87 -11.23 4.87
CA ASP A 118 9.25 -10.75 4.73
C ASP A 118 9.42 -9.35 5.38
N PRO A 119 10.42 -9.18 6.27
CA PRO A 119 10.57 -7.94 7.05
C PRO A 119 11.19 -6.78 6.26
N TRP A 120 11.84 -7.04 5.13
CA TRP A 120 12.51 -6.03 4.32
C TRP A 120 13.28 -5.01 5.17
N PRO A 121 14.44 -5.39 5.78
CA PRO A 121 15.09 -4.60 6.82
C PRO A 121 15.61 -3.25 6.33
N SER A 122 15.93 -3.11 5.04
CA SER A 122 16.36 -1.85 4.45
C SER A 122 15.19 -0.88 4.28
N ASN A 123 15.36 0.39 4.66
CA ASN A 123 14.37 1.44 4.43
C ASN A 123 14.05 1.67 2.95
N ARG A 124 14.99 1.39 2.05
CA ARG A 124 14.76 1.44 0.59
C ARG A 124 13.66 0.46 0.15
N HIS A 125 13.47 -0.62 0.90
CA HIS A 125 12.49 -1.67 0.61
C HIS A 125 11.27 -1.62 1.53
N ALA A 126 11.10 -0.58 2.35
CA ALA A 126 9.96 -0.46 3.27
C ALA A 126 8.61 -0.59 2.55
N LYS A 127 8.50 -0.05 1.33
CA LYS A 127 7.29 -0.16 0.48
C LYS A 127 6.89 -1.62 0.13
N ARG A 128 7.78 -2.60 0.33
CA ARG A 128 7.50 -4.04 0.11
C ARG A 128 6.95 -4.75 1.33
N ARG A 129 6.98 -4.12 2.51
CA ARG A 129 6.39 -4.68 3.73
C ARG A 129 4.88 -4.76 3.57
N LEU A 130 4.28 -5.91 3.86
CA LEU A 130 2.83 -6.08 3.76
C LEU A 130 2.03 -5.20 4.76
N THR A 131 2.70 -4.60 5.73
CA THR A 131 2.12 -3.61 6.67
C THR A 131 2.43 -2.16 6.29
N HIS A 132 3.03 -1.90 5.13
CA HIS A 132 3.27 -0.54 4.64
C HIS A 132 1.98 0.09 4.10
N GLY A 133 1.87 1.42 4.18
CA GLY A 133 0.71 2.20 3.74
C GLY A 133 0.18 1.84 2.36
N ASN A 134 1.05 1.51 1.39
CA ASN A 134 0.62 1.09 0.06
C ASN A 134 -0.29 -0.15 0.10
N PHE A 135 0.06 -1.16 0.92
CA PHE A 135 -0.78 -2.35 1.08
C PHE A 135 -1.98 -2.09 1.97
N LEU A 136 -1.84 -1.29 3.03
CA LEU A 136 -2.95 -0.93 3.91
C LEU A 136 -4.08 -0.24 3.15
N LYS A 137 -3.77 0.61 2.16
CA LYS A 137 -4.76 1.21 1.26
C LYS A 137 -5.49 0.16 0.41
N LEU A 138 -4.78 -0.85 -0.11
CA LEU A 138 -5.39 -1.96 -0.85
C LEU A 138 -6.29 -2.81 0.06
N TYR A 139 -5.83 -3.09 1.29
CA TYR A 139 -6.64 -3.84 2.26
C TYR A 139 -7.92 -3.10 2.62
N ARG A 140 -7.88 -1.77 2.78
CA ARG A 140 -9.08 -0.96 3.02
C ARG A 140 -10.12 -1.08 1.91
N GLN A 141 -9.70 -1.26 0.66
CA GLN A 141 -10.63 -1.42 -0.45
C GLN A 141 -11.38 -2.75 -0.35
N VAL A 142 -10.68 -3.83 -0.04
CA VAL A 142 -11.25 -5.19 -0.07
C VAL A 142 -11.85 -5.65 1.26
N LEU A 143 -11.38 -5.10 2.39
CA LEU A 143 -11.96 -5.36 3.71
C LEU A 143 -13.29 -4.63 3.86
N LYS A 144 -14.26 -5.28 4.49
CA LYS A 144 -15.48 -4.61 4.96
C LYS A 144 -15.16 -3.62 6.10
N MET A 145 -16.03 -2.65 6.31
CA MET A 145 -15.97 -1.79 7.49
C MET A 145 -16.05 -2.64 8.76
N GLY A 146 -15.15 -2.40 9.72
CA GLY A 146 -14.99 -3.26 10.90
C GLY A 146 -14.25 -4.58 10.64
N GLY A 147 -13.85 -4.86 9.40
CA GLY A 147 -13.00 -6.01 9.06
C GLY A 147 -11.60 -5.89 9.65
N GLN A 148 -10.90 -7.01 9.80
CA GLN A 148 -9.69 -7.07 10.61
C GLN A 148 -8.47 -7.56 9.83
N ILE A 149 -7.30 -7.04 10.21
CA ILE A 149 -5.99 -7.59 9.86
C ILE A 149 -5.42 -8.24 11.12
N HIS A 150 -5.09 -9.53 11.04
CA HIS A 150 -4.38 -10.26 12.08
C HIS A 150 -2.92 -10.43 11.64
N PHE A 151 -2.01 -9.80 12.33
CA PHE A 151 -0.59 -9.80 12.00
C PHE A 151 0.23 -10.50 13.06
N LYS A 152 1.11 -11.42 12.61
CA LYS A 152 2.10 -12.12 13.45
C LYS A 152 3.48 -12.05 12.82
N THR A 153 4.51 -11.83 13.63
CA THR A 153 5.92 -11.83 13.20
C THR A 153 6.86 -12.10 14.39
N ASP A 154 7.98 -12.75 14.13
CA ASP A 154 9.12 -12.85 15.03
C ASP A 154 10.04 -11.62 14.95
N ASN A 155 9.92 -10.84 13.88
CA ASN A 155 10.80 -9.70 13.60
C ASN A 155 10.35 -8.45 14.35
N GLN A 156 11.05 -8.12 15.45
CA GLN A 156 10.76 -6.96 16.28
C GLN A 156 10.76 -5.63 15.51
N PRO A 157 11.76 -5.31 14.64
CA PRO A 157 11.75 -4.07 13.88
C PRO A 157 10.55 -3.94 12.94
N LEU A 158 10.12 -5.02 12.28
CA LEU A 158 8.91 -5.02 11.46
C LEU A 158 7.66 -4.81 12.31
N PHE A 159 7.62 -5.40 13.52
CA PHE A 159 6.47 -5.23 14.41
C PHE A 159 6.31 -3.79 14.88
N GLU A 160 7.40 -3.15 15.35
CA GLU A 160 7.34 -1.73 15.79
C GLU A 160 6.97 -0.80 14.63
N PHE A 161 7.56 -1.01 13.45
CA PHE A 161 7.12 -0.31 12.24
C PHE A 161 5.60 -0.46 12.01
N SER A 162 5.08 -1.68 12.15
CA SER A 162 3.66 -1.96 11.89
C SER A 162 2.73 -1.33 12.93
N VAL A 163 3.14 -1.30 14.21
CA VAL A 163 2.40 -0.62 15.29
C VAL A 163 2.27 0.88 15.03
N GLU A 164 3.30 1.51 14.46
CA GLU A 164 3.28 2.93 14.12
C GLU A 164 2.54 3.22 12.80
N GLU A 165 2.73 2.35 11.79
CA GLU A 165 2.23 2.60 10.43
C GLU A 165 0.72 2.31 10.31
N ILE A 166 0.24 1.18 10.83
CA ILE A 166 -1.14 0.72 10.63
C ILE A 166 -2.19 1.75 11.07
N PRO A 167 -2.08 2.42 12.24
CA PRO A 167 -3.07 3.42 12.66
C PRO A 167 -3.19 4.63 11.74
N ARG A 168 -2.11 5.00 11.05
CA ARG A 168 -2.08 6.13 10.11
C ARG A 168 -3.00 5.93 8.91
N PHE A 169 -3.36 4.67 8.64
CA PHE A 169 -4.20 4.28 7.50
C PHE A 169 -5.60 3.81 7.93
N GLY A 170 -6.11 4.31 9.06
CA GLY A 170 -7.49 4.10 9.49
C GLY A 170 -7.78 2.71 10.03
N PHE A 171 -6.87 2.19 10.84
CA PHE A 171 -7.06 0.98 11.63
C PHE A 171 -6.81 1.26 13.10
N THR A 172 -7.66 0.75 13.97
CA THR A 172 -7.45 0.73 15.42
C THR A 172 -6.78 -0.57 15.84
N LEU A 173 -5.74 -0.47 16.66
CA LEU A 173 -5.03 -1.64 17.16
C LEU A 173 -5.65 -2.20 18.43
N SER A 174 -5.66 -3.53 18.52
CA SER A 174 -6.04 -4.30 19.71
C SER A 174 -5.17 -5.56 19.80
N GLU A 175 -5.21 -6.25 20.93
CA GLU A 175 -4.46 -7.48 21.19
C GLU A 175 -2.95 -7.37 20.83
N VAL A 176 -2.37 -6.21 21.10
CA VAL A 176 -0.94 -5.95 20.84
C VAL A 176 -0.10 -6.65 21.90
N THR A 177 0.66 -7.66 21.50
CA THR A 177 1.59 -8.39 22.38
C THR A 177 2.91 -8.63 21.68
N ARG A 178 3.99 -8.66 22.47
CA ARG A 178 5.34 -9.03 22.01
C ARG A 178 5.73 -10.47 22.36
N ASN A 179 4.81 -11.20 23.01
CA ASN A 179 4.99 -12.61 23.32
C ASN A 179 3.64 -13.33 23.32
N LEU A 180 3.16 -13.71 22.14
CA LEU A 180 1.85 -14.34 21.95
C LEU A 180 1.66 -15.61 22.77
N HIS A 181 2.73 -16.38 22.94
CA HIS A 181 2.71 -17.71 23.56
C HIS A 181 3.24 -17.72 24.98
N GLU A 182 3.28 -16.58 25.67
CA GLU A 182 3.81 -16.46 27.04
C GLU A 182 3.16 -17.41 28.04
N HIS A 183 1.85 -17.65 27.88
CA HIS A 183 1.04 -18.50 28.78
C HIS A 183 0.60 -19.81 28.10
N GLY A 184 1.31 -20.23 27.05
CA GLY A 184 1.00 -21.44 26.30
C GLY A 184 0.58 -21.17 24.85
N PRO A 185 0.34 -22.22 24.07
CA PRO A 185 0.03 -22.08 22.65
C PRO A 185 -1.31 -21.39 22.41
N VAL A 186 -1.33 -20.40 21.51
CA VAL A 186 -2.52 -19.63 21.14
C VAL A 186 -2.85 -19.86 19.66
N GLY A 187 -4.03 -20.41 19.39
CA GLY A 187 -4.55 -20.62 18.05
C GLY A 187 -3.73 -21.62 17.21
N VAL A 188 -3.96 -21.58 15.90
CA VAL A 188 -3.20 -22.41 14.94
C VAL A 188 -1.88 -21.75 14.60
N MET A 189 -0.79 -22.50 14.75
CA MET A 189 0.54 -22.04 14.41
C MET A 189 0.89 -22.34 12.95
N THR A 190 1.65 -21.46 12.31
CA THR A 190 2.35 -21.80 11.05
C THR A 190 3.45 -22.83 11.30
N ASP A 191 4.00 -23.43 10.22
CA ASP A 191 5.19 -24.30 10.35
C ASP A 191 6.41 -23.55 10.90
N TYR A 192 6.48 -22.24 10.66
CA TYR A 192 7.55 -21.37 11.13
C TYR A 192 7.37 -21.03 12.61
N GLU A 193 6.17 -20.58 12.98
CA GLU A 193 5.80 -20.24 14.35
C GLU A 193 6.01 -21.38 15.34
N ALA A 194 5.64 -22.62 14.96
CA ALA A 194 5.84 -23.79 15.82
C ALA A 194 7.31 -24.01 16.18
N LYS A 195 8.23 -23.79 15.24
CA LYS A 195 9.67 -23.89 15.50
C LYS A 195 10.17 -22.84 16.47
N PHE A 196 9.67 -21.61 16.37
CA PHE A 196 10.01 -20.53 17.30
C PHE A 196 9.46 -20.81 18.68
N TYR A 197 8.23 -21.28 18.76
CA TYR A 197 7.60 -21.68 20.02
C TYR A 197 8.39 -22.82 20.72
N GLU A 198 8.80 -23.86 19.98
CA GLU A 198 9.64 -24.96 20.51
C GLU A 198 10.99 -24.45 21.04
N GLN A 199 11.51 -23.35 20.51
CA GLN A 199 12.75 -22.71 20.95
C GLN A 199 12.55 -21.70 22.08
N GLY A 200 11.32 -21.47 22.53
CA GLY A 200 11.00 -20.46 23.53
C GLY A 200 11.18 -19.00 23.04
N LEU A 201 11.18 -18.78 21.73
CA LEU A 201 11.34 -17.46 21.13
C LEU A 201 10.00 -16.73 21.04
N PRO A 202 9.95 -15.42 21.40
CA PRO A 202 8.71 -14.67 21.43
C PRO A 202 8.17 -14.42 20.02
N ILE A 203 6.86 -14.43 19.89
CA ILE A 203 6.13 -14.04 18.68
C ILE A 203 5.31 -12.79 18.97
N ASN A 204 5.53 -11.75 18.15
CA ASN A 204 4.73 -10.54 18.21
C ASN A 204 3.40 -10.74 17.47
N ARG A 205 2.32 -10.18 18.04
CA ARG A 205 0.99 -10.19 17.41
C ARG A 205 0.27 -8.88 17.64
N LEU A 206 -0.53 -8.47 16.66
CA LEU A 206 -1.57 -7.44 16.82
C LEU A 206 -2.80 -7.80 15.97
N VAL A 207 -3.93 -7.20 16.34
CA VAL A 207 -5.15 -7.15 15.54
C VAL A 207 -5.41 -5.69 15.19
N ALA A 208 -5.69 -5.42 13.92
CA ALA A 208 -6.01 -4.09 13.42
C ALA A 208 -7.42 -4.11 12.82
N THR A 209 -8.32 -3.30 13.34
CA THR A 209 -9.72 -3.23 12.91
C THR A 209 -9.91 -1.99 12.04
N GLN A 210 -10.45 -2.15 10.84
CA GLN A 210 -10.77 -1.05 9.93
C GLN A 210 -11.85 -0.16 10.52
N VAL A 211 -11.56 1.15 10.58
CA VAL A 211 -12.51 2.18 11.04
C VAL A 211 -12.74 3.21 9.93
N ALA A 212 -13.78 4.06 10.11
CA ALA A 212 -13.95 5.22 9.24
C ALA A 212 -12.67 6.07 9.25
N TRP A 213 -12.22 6.44 8.07
CA TRP A 213 -10.95 7.16 7.92
C TRP A 213 -11.00 7.97 6.62
N GLU A 214 -10.58 9.20 6.74
CA GLU A 214 -10.29 10.03 5.59
C GLU A 214 -8.78 10.22 5.49
N GLU A 215 -8.24 10.03 4.32
CA GLU A 215 -6.83 10.27 4.09
C GLU A 215 -6.53 11.75 4.36
N SER A 216 -5.76 12.02 5.43
CA SER A 216 -5.29 13.36 5.70
C SER A 216 -4.16 13.73 4.72
N PHE A 217 -4.06 15.02 4.39
CA PHE A 217 -2.90 15.50 3.65
C PHE A 217 -1.61 15.19 4.44
N PRO A 218 -0.52 14.77 3.78
CA PRO A 218 0.73 14.45 4.47
C PRO A 218 1.22 15.60 5.34
N SER A 219 1.64 15.29 6.57
CA SER A 219 2.03 16.30 7.55
C SER A 219 3.49 16.75 7.44
N THR A 220 4.33 15.94 6.82
CA THR A 220 5.75 16.23 6.64
C THR A 220 6.10 16.49 5.17
N ILE A 221 7.07 17.37 4.95
CA ILE A 221 7.55 17.68 3.59
C ILE A 221 8.13 16.45 2.89
N LYS A 222 8.67 15.51 3.64
CA LYS A 222 9.18 14.24 3.10
C LYS A 222 8.05 13.40 2.52
N GLU A 223 6.97 13.21 3.28
CA GLU A 223 5.78 12.46 2.83
C GLU A 223 5.10 13.12 1.62
N VAL A 224 4.97 14.46 1.63
CA VAL A 224 4.42 15.22 0.49
C VAL A 224 5.26 15.00 -0.76
N ARG A 225 6.60 15.08 -0.64
CA ARG A 225 7.50 14.88 -1.79
C ARG A 225 7.45 13.45 -2.32
N GLU A 226 7.46 12.46 -1.44
CA GLU A 226 7.37 11.04 -1.84
C GLU A 226 6.05 10.80 -2.58
N ARG A 227 4.93 11.27 -2.04
CA ARG A 227 3.63 11.14 -2.70
C ARG A 227 3.57 11.90 -4.02
N TRP A 228 4.14 13.09 -4.08
CA TRP A 228 4.21 13.88 -5.32
C TRP A 228 4.98 13.14 -6.42
N LEU A 229 6.16 12.61 -6.10
CA LEU A 229 6.96 11.83 -7.05
C LEU A 229 6.26 10.53 -7.47
N ASP A 230 5.70 9.81 -6.52
CA ASP A 230 4.95 8.57 -6.79
C ASP A 230 3.72 8.82 -7.70
N THR A 231 3.16 10.04 -7.69
CA THR A 231 1.99 10.41 -8.50
C THR A 231 2.37 11.01 -9.84
N PHE A 232 3.21 12.05 -9.85
CA PHE A 232 3.47 12.82 -11.06
C PHE A 232 4.73 12.37 -11.82
N ALA A 233 5.57 11.54 -11.22
CA ALA A 233 6.75 10.97 -11.85
C ALA A 233 6.73 9.43 -11.87
N ALA A 234 5.56 8.81 -11.76
CA ALA A 234 5.39 7.36 -11.66
C ALA A 234 6.00 6.58 -12.85
N ASP A 235 5.96 7.15 -14.04
CA ASP A 235 6.47 6.54 -15.27
C ASP A 235 7.88 7.03 -15.66
N VAL A 236 8.51 7.87 -14.84
CA VAL A 236 9.90 8.35 -15.06
C VAL A 236 10.88 7.33 -14.51
N SER A 237 11.88 6.94 -15.30
CA SER A 237 12.88 5.97 -14.89
C SER A 237 13.70 6.44 -13.69
N GLU A 238 14.19 5.51 -12.85
CA GLU A 238 15.11 5.85 -11.74
C GLU A 238 16.39 6.53 -12.24
N GLU A 239 16.85 6.17 -13.45
CA GLU A 239 18.02 6.76 -14.08
C GLU A 239 17.77 8.24 -14.43
N ASP A 240 16.62 8.54 -15.07
CA ASP A 240 16.25 9.91 -15.43
C ASP A 240 15.97 10.77 -14.20
N LEU A 241 15.30 10.23 -13.18
CA LEU A 241 15.12 10.91 -11.90
C LEU A 241 16.48 11.21 -11.25
N GLY A 242 17.39 10.24 -11.26
CA GLY A 242 18.75 10.40 -10.74
C GLY A 242 19.51 11.50 -11.45
N LYS A 243 19.45 11.52 -12.77
CA LYS A 243 20.21 12.45 -13.63
C LYS A 243 19.64 13.87 -13.62
N HIS A 244 18.34 14.01 -13.79
CA HIS A 244 17.70 15.30 -14.04
C HIS A 244 17.11 15.97 -12.79
N VAL A 245 16.67 15.19 -11.79
CA VAL A 245 16.09 15.71 -10.55
C VAL A 245 17.14 15.72 -9.44
N LEU A 246 17.71 14.56 -9.08
CA LEU A 246 18.59 14.45 -7.92
C LEU A 246 19.95 15.09 -8.13
N ALA A 247 20.60 14.89 -9.29
CA ALA A 247 21.88 15.50 -9.61
C ALA A 247 21.76 16.99 -9.97
N GLY A 248 20.59 17.42 -10.49
CA GLY A 248 20.29 18.80 -10.88
C GLY A 248 19.83 19.70 -9.72
N GLY A 249 20.29 19.52 -8.48
CA GLY A 249 19.91 20.32 -7.33
C GLY A 249 18.63 19.80 -6.62
N ASN A 250 18.15 18.62 -7.04
CA ASN A 250 16.99 17.96 -6.43
C ASN A 250 15.66 18.75 -6.57
N TYR A 251 15.50 19.54 -7.65
CA TYR A 251 14.29 20.27 -7.95
C TYR A 251 13.24 19.37 -8.60
N LEU A 252 12.09 19.17 -7.95
CA LEU A 252 11.04 18.26 -8.44
C LEU A 252 10.48 18.70 -9.80
N TRP A 253 10.39 20.01 -10.05
CA TRP A 253 9.85 20.57 -11.30
C TRP A 253 10.72 20.27 -12.53
N HIS A 254 11.95 19.80 -12.35
CA HIS A 254 12.80 19.37 -13.45
C HIS A 254 12.18 18.25 -14.29
N ILE A 255 11.26 17.43 -13.75
CA ILE A 255 10.53 16.45 -14.56
C ILE A 255 9.73 17.10 -15.70
N PHE A 256 9.33 18.35 -15.53
CA PHE A 256 8.57 19.13 -16.53
C PHE A 256 9.54 19.88 -17.47
N SER A 257 10.53 20.60 -16.95
CA SER A 257 11.48 21.36 -17.77
C SER A 257 12.34 20.47 -18.69
N TRP A 258 12.67 19.25 -18.24
CA TRP A 258 13.33 18.24 -19.06
C TRP A 258 12.38 17.39 -19.91
N LYS A 259 11.08 17.74 -19.95
CA LYS A 259 10.05 17.04 -20.75
C LYS A 259 9.93 15.55 -20.44
N LEU A 260 10.26 15.14 -19.22
CA LEU A 260 10.12 13.74 -18.78
C LEU A 260 8.64 13.38 -18.54
N VAL A 261 7.84 14.39 -18.21
CA VAL A 261 6.39 14.25 -17.98
C VAL A 261 5.66 15.33 -18.79
N PRO A 262 4.59 14.99 -19.53
CA PRO A 262 3.74 15.95 -20.21
C PRO A 262 3.09 16.93 -19.22
N CYS A 263 3.10 18.22 -19.55
CA CYS A 263 2.48 19.26 -18.74
C CYS A 263 2.06 20.46 -19.59
N LEU A 264 1.20 21.32 -19.01
CA LEU A 264 0.93 22.65 -19.54
C LEU A 264 1.95 23.63 -18.96
N GLU A 265 2.35 24.64 -19.74
CA GLU A 265 3.34 25.63 -19.35
C GLU A 265 2.83 27.06 -19.50
N GLY A 266 3.36 28.00 -18.72
CA GLY A 266 3.09 29.43 -18.84
C GLY A 266 1.61 29.76 -18.66
N ASP A 267 1.06 30.52 -19.63
CA ASP A 267 -0.34 30.97 -19.58
C ASP A 267 -1.34 29.81 -19.67
N ALA A 268 -0.98 28.71 -20.36
CA ALA A 268 -1.82 27.53 -20.41
C ALA A 268 -1.91 26.86 -19.02
N ALA A 269 -0.81 26.83 -18.25
CA ALA A 269 -0.81 26.33 -16.88
C ALA A 269 -1.64 27.21 -15.94
N ARG A 270 -1.52 28.54 -16.05
CA ARG A 270 -2.33 29.51 -15.28
C ARG A 270 -3.82 29.35 -15.55
N LYS A 271 -4.17 29.21 -16.83
CA LYS A 271 -5.56 29.00 -17.25
C LYS A 271 -6.11 27.69 -16.68
N ALA A 272 -5.37 26.59 -16.77
CA ALA A 272 -5.77 25.31 -16.23
C ALA A 272 -6.01 25.36 -14.71
N LEU A 273 -5.17 26.09 -13.97
CA LEU A 273 -5.37 26.32 -12.54
C LEU A 273 -6.67 27.10 -12.27
N ALA A 274 -6.95 28.13 -13.07
CA ALA A 274 -8.13 28.96 -12.91
C ALA A 274 -9.45 28.24 -13.27
N GLU A 275 -9.38 27.18 -14.07
CA GLU A 275 -10.54 26.37 -14.45
C GLU A 275 -10.86 25.26 -13.44
N LEU A 276 -10.05 25.10 -12.37
CA LEU A 276 -10.33 24.12 -11.31
C LEU A 276 -11.56 24.52 -10.49
N PRO A 277 -12.32 23.53 -9.99
CA PRO A 277 -13.46 23.80 -9.12
C PRO A 277 -13.01 24.48 -7.82
N ASP A 278 -13.90 25.26 -7.21
CA ASP A 278 -13.64 25.87 -5.90
C ASP A 278 -13.51 24.77 -4.84
N SER A 279 -12.29 24.54 -4.42
CA SER A 279 -11.90 23.48 -3.47
C SER A 279 -10.69 23.94 -2.68
N LYS A 280 -10.32 23.15 -1.68
CA LYS A 280 -9.08 23.38 -0.94
C LYS A 280 -7.90 22.74 -1.68
N CYS A 281 -6.76 23.42 -1.60
CA CYS A 281 -5.49 22.88 -2.07
C CYS A 281 -4.39 23.11 -1.03
N TYR A 282 -3.25 22.53 -1.26
CA TYR A 282 -2.11 22.59 -0.35
C TYR A 282 -0.91 23.13 -1.09
N ARG A 283 -0.34 24.23 -0.53
CA ARG A 283 0.96 24.73 -0.96
C ARG A 283 2.05 24.07 -0.15
N PHE A 284 3.11 23.66 -0.81
CA PHE A 284 4.32 23.22 -0.13
C PHE A 284 5.58 23.78 -0.80
N TYR A 285 6.62 23.97 0.02
CA TYR A 285 7.95 24.33 -0.42
C TYR A 285 8.87 23.10 -0.27
N LYS A 286 9.61 22.79 -1.32
CA LYS A 286 10.59 21.70 -1.25
C LYS A 286 11.74 22.04 -0.31
N GLU A 287 12.25 23.27 -0.41
CA GLU A 287 13.36 23.79 0.39
C GLU A 287 12.86 24.66 1.57
N TYR A 288 13.60 25.68 1.91
CA TYR A 288 13.20 26.60 2.97
C TYR A 288 12.16 27.58 2.45
N PRO A 289 10.99 27.69 3.11
CA PRO A 289 10.04 28.73 2.78
C PRO A 289 10.64 30.13 3.09
N PRO A 290 10.12 31.20 2.49
CA PRO A 290 10.37 32.55 2.95
C PRO A 290 10.15 32.67 4.45
N GLN A 291 10.88 33.62 5.12
CA GLN A 291 10.79 33.79 6.56
C GLN A 291 9.33 33.83 7.03
N ASP A 292 9.05 33.11 8.13
CA ASP A 292 7.75 33.06 8.80
C ASP A 292 6.62 32.33 8.05
N GLN A 293 6.91 31.57 6.98
CA GLN A 293 5.90 30.77 6.32
C GLN A 293 6.01 29.28 6.64
N PRO A 294 4.88 28.56 6.85
CA PRO A 294 4.93 27.13 7.04
C PRO A 294 5.33 26.43 5.73
N ARG A 295 6.09 25.32 5.86
CA ARG A 295 6.49 24.50 4.70
C ARG A 295 5.33 23.90 3.96
N ILE A 296 4.23 23.62 4.65
CA ILE A 296 2.97 23.10 4.10
C ILE A 296 1.86 24.01 4.63
N LYS A 297 0.99 24.51 3.73
CA LYS A 297 -0.16 25.35 4.09
C LYS A 297 -1.37 24.96 3.26
N GLU A 298 -2.51 24.74 3.90
CA GLU A 298 -3.80 24.63 3.24
C GLU A 298 -4.24 26.02 2.75
N LEU A 299 -4.72 26.10 1.52
CA LEU A 299 -5.21 27.29 0.87
C LEU A 299 -6.60 27.05 0.27
N SER A 300 -7.42 28.10 0.19
CA SER A 300 -8.55 28.15 -0.72
C SER A 300 -8.07 28.34 -2.17
N MET A 301 -8.91 28.00 -3.16
CA MET A 301 -8.57 28.27 -4.57
C MET A 301 -8.40 29.75 -4.83
N ALA A 302 -9.14 30.63 -4.16
CA ALA A 302 -8.96 32.07 -4.28
C ALA A 302 -7.56 32.54 -3.85
N GLU A 303 -7.05 32.04 -2.68
CA GLU A 303 -5.69 32.31 -2.23
C GLU A 303 -4.63 31.72 -3.18
N ALA A 304 -4.89 30.54 -3.72
CA ALA A 304 -3.99 29.89 -4.69
C ALA A 304 -3.90 30.67 -6.01
N LEU A 305 -5.02 31.16 -6.52
CA LEU A 305 -5.08 32.01 -7.74
C LEU A 305 -4.42 33.35 -7.51
N GLU A 306 -4.64 33.99 -6.35
CA GLU A 306 -3.93 35.23 -5.99
C GLU A 306 -2.43 35.03 -5.97
N LEU A 307 -1.98 33.90 -5.37
CA LEU A 307 -0.55 33.54 -5.32
C LEU A 307 0.01 33.31 -6.72
N ALA A 308 -0.70 32.59 -7.60
CA ALA A 308 -0.29 32.32 -8.98
C ALA A 308 -0.34 33.55 -9.89
N GLY A 309 -1.17 34.54 -9.56
CA GLY A 309 -1.31 35.79 -10.30
C GLY A 309 -0.31 36.89 -9.92
N ARG A 310 0.48 36.69 -8.86
CA ARG A 310 1.58 37.61 -8.51
C ARG A 310 2.64 37.53 -9.59
N SER A 311 2.81 38.61 -10.34
CA SER A 311 3.75 38.65 -11.46
C SER A 311 5.21 38.67 -10.96
N ALA A 312 6.12 38.26 -11.84
CA ALA A 312 7.57 38.32 -11.58
C ALA A 312 8.07 39.74 -11.22
N ASP A 313 7.30 40.78 -11.56
CA ASP A 313 7.65 42.18 -11.27
C ASP A 313 7.53 42.55 -9.78
N THR A 314 6.87 41.72 -8.96
CA THR A 314 6.81 41.86 -7.48
C THR A 314 7.87 40.99 -6.77
N TYR A 315 8.79 40.42 -7.50
CA TYR A 315 9.84 39.56 -7.00
C TYR A 315 10.80 40.35 -6.08
N THR A 316 10.71 40.12 -4.81
CA THR A 316 11.82 40.47 -3.92
C THR A 316 12.86 39.35 -3.97
N PRO A 317 14.17 39.62 -3.82
CA PRO A 317 15.22 38.61 -3.85
C PRO A 317 15.05 37.47 -2.82
N PHE A 318 14.08 37.57 -1.93
CA PHE A 318 13.73 36.60 -0.89
C PHE A 318 12.56 35.66 -1.26
N ASP A 319 11.86 35.91 -2.37
CA ASP A 319 10.74 35.06 -2.84
C ASP A 319 11.19 33.90 -3.74
N GLY A 320 12.50 33.71 -3.92
CA GLY A 320 13.14 32.79 -4.84
C GLY A 320 13.04 31.28 -4.48
N ALA A 321 11.97 30.88 -3.83
CA ALA A 321 11.74 29.47 -3.50
C ALA A 321 10.70 28.86 -4.46
N ASP A 322 11.01 27.65 -4.95
CA ASP A 322 10.02 26.84 -5.64
C ASP A 322 8.83 26.54 -4.76
N TRP A 323 7.66 26.78 -5.25
CA TRP A 323 6.45 26.38 -4.56
C TRP A 323 5.53 25.54 -5.47
N TYR A 324 4.83 24.64 -4.83
CA TYR A 324 3.98 23.65 -5.45
C TYR A 324 2.60 23.73 -4.86
N LEU A 325 1.56 23.62 -5.71
CA LEU A 325 0.18 23.40 -5.30
C LEU A 325 -0.24 22.01 -5.71
N VAL A 326 -1.01 21.37 -4.86
CA VAL A 326 -1.69 20.10 -5.13
C VAL A 326 -3.05 20.11 -4.42
N ASP A 327 -4.01 19.35 -4.91
CA ASP A 327 -5.18 19.02 -4.11
C ASP A 327 -4.88 17.93 -3.08
N LYS A 328 -5.84 17.65 -2.20
CA LYS A 328 -5.73 16.62 -1.15
C LYS A 328 -5.32 15.26 -1.71
N ASP A 329 -5.84 14.91 -2.88
CA ASP A 329 -5.71 13.58 -3.48
C ASP A 329 -4.60 13.49 -4.54
N PHE A 330 -3.87 14.61 -4.78
CA PHE A 330 -2.80 14.72 -5.79
C PHE A 330 -3.32 14.43 -7.22
N THR A 331 -4.55 14.84 -7.53
CA THR A 331 -5.12 14.66 -8.87
C THR A 331 -4.61 15.70 -9.88
N TRP A 332 -3.98 16.75 -9.39
CA TRP A 332 -3.28 17.74 -10.17
C TRP A 332 -2.16 18.40 -9.37
N THR A 333 -1.19 18.97 -10.06
CA THR A 333 -0.16 19.85 -9.48
C THR A 333 0.03 21.10 -10.33
N TYR A 334 0.27 22.22 -9.64
CA TYR A 334 0.75 23.47 -10.24
C TYR A 334 2.09 23.81 -9.58
N VAL A 335 3.09 24.13 -10.40
CA VAL A 335 4.44 24.37 -9.91
C VAL A 335 4.94 25.69 -10.40
N HIS A 336 5.45 26.50 -9.48
CA HIS A 336 6.12 27.75 -9.78
C HIS A 336 7.60 27.66 -9.44
N PRO A 337 8.48 27.53 -10.45
CA PRO A 337 9.93 27.51 -10.27
C PRO A 337 10.44 28.86 -9.76
N HIS A 338 11.61 28.85 -9.12
CA HIS A 338 12.34 30.08 -8.79
C HIS A 338 12.99 30.75 -10.02
N GLU A 339 13.14 30.02 -11.11
CA GLU A 339 13.68 30.54 -12.37
C GLU A 339 12.58 31.27 -13.16
N ALA A 340 12.73 32.59 -13.31
CA ALA A 340 11.69 33.46 -13.89
C ALA A 340 11.34 33.12 -15.34
N ASP A 341 12.27 32.55 -16.10
CA ASP A 341 12.11 32.21 -17.52
C ASP A 341 11.49 30.80 -17.73
N LEU A 342 11.24 30.04 -16.66
CA LEU A 342 10.71 28.70 -16.70
C LEU A 342 9.36 28.58 -16.00
N GLY A 343 8.44 27.82 -16.62
CA GLY A 343 7.10 27.58 -16.06
C GLY A 343 6.18 28.79 -16.10
N PRO A 344 5.16 28.89 -15.21
CA PRO A 344 4.73 27.80 -14.33
C PRO A 344 4.28 26.54 -15.09
N TYR A 345 4.22 25.42 -14.38
CA TYR A 345 3.80 24.14 -14.93
C TYR A 345 2.49 23.68 -14.29
N PHE A 346 1.62 23.05 -15.08
CA PHE A 346 0.42 22.36 -14.58
C PHE A 346 0.35 20.95 -15.16
N CYS A 347 0.15 19.97 -14.29
CA CYS A 347 0.07 18.57 -14.67
C CYS A 347 -1.10 17.87 -13.96
N ARG A 348 -1.76 16.97 -14.68
CA ARG A 348 -2.63 15.92 -14.14
C ARG A 348 -2.00 14.59 -14.45
N PRO A 349 -1.90 13.66 -13.47
CA PRO A 349 -1.43 12.32 -13.77
C PRO A 349 -2.40 11.65 -14.76
N GLU A 350 -1.87 10.86 -15.68
CA GLU A 350 -2.71 10.04 -16.57
C GLU A 350 -3.48 9.04 -15.70
N THR A 351 -4.80 9.05 -15.83
CA THR A 351 -5.67 8.05 -15.20
C THR A 351 -5.41 6.71 -15.90
N LYS A 352 -4.72 5.80 -15.20
CA LYS A 352 -4.54 4.41 -15.65
C LYS A 352 -5.80 3.60 -15.47
#